data_f1ee7119fd57fc95182dd38c3f158394
#
_entry.id   f1ee7119fd57fc95182dd38c3f158394
#
_cell.length_a   1.000
_cell.length_b   1.000
_cell.length_c   1.000
_cell.angle_alpha   90.00
_cell.angle_beta   90.00
_cell.angle_gamma   90.00
#
_symmetry.space_group_name_H-M   'P 1'
#
loop_
_entity.id
_entity.type
_entity.pdbx_description
1 polymer ?
#
loop_
_entity_poly.entity_id
_entity_poly.type
_entity_poly.pdbx_seq_one_letter_code
_entity_poly.pdbx_strand_id
1 'polypeptide(L)'
;TRDSHLTDLEKLGGVILLLIYLALIPLCGAAILNWAGGLLGFSIGPALRQTIWFYLLFAAVALVFHRFLFVCAGTFTGSAGRSFQTLGTALIFFYGLNEILFRVTHLLWGHTVNLNDTALVSLDLLNAAPAATVLALVVLAPFIEEVLLRGFLFGWLRQHSRAAAYLVTCILFALLHTWAMAGDHFTLYYLLIALQYAVPGLIFAWAYDRSDSIWIPIAAHAAVNALAV
;
A
#
# COMPACT_ATOMS: atom_id res chain seq x y z
N THR A 1 8.35 22.70 -10.15
CA THR A 1 7.61 21.41 -10.17
C THR A 1 8.62 20.28 -10.37
N ARG A 2 8.60 19.27 -9.48
CA ARG A 2 9.48 18.10 -9.65
C ARG A 2 8.90 17.21 -10.75
N ASP A 3 9.78 16.68 -11.60
CA ASP A 3 9.40 15.70 -12.62
C ASP A 3 8.91 14.41 -11.95
N SER A 4 7.96 13.70 -12.59
CA SER A 4 7.49 12.40 -12.12
C SER A 4 8.47 11.26 -12.43
N HIS A 5 9.45 11.50 -13.29
CA HIS A 5 10.32 10.47 -13.88
C HIS A 5 9.61 9.38 -14.69
N LEU A 6 8.30 9.52 -14.91
CA LEU A 6 7.47 8.55 -15.62
C LEU A 6 7.40 8.84 -17.12
N THR A 7 7.54 7.81 -17.92
CA THR A 7 7.22 7.85 -19.35
C THR A 7 5.69 7.80 -19.57
N ASP A 8 5.24 8.12 -20.77
CA ASP A 8 3.80 8.04 -21.09
C ASP A 8 3.28 6.60 -21.08
N LEU A 9 4.14 5.62 -21.41
CA LEU A 9 3.81 4.20 -21.30
C LEU A 9 3.64 3.79 -19.82
N GLU A 10 4.53 4.23 -18.94
CA GLU A 10 4.41 4.00 -17.48
C GLU A 10 3.17 4.68 -16.90
N LYS A 11 2.80 5.88 -17.39
CA LYS A 11 1.54 6.54 -16.98
C LYS A 11 0.31 5.75 -17.43
N LEU A 12 0.26 5.30 -18.69
CA LEU A 12 -0.84 4.48 -19.20
C LEU A 12 -0.95 3.15 -18.44
N GLY A 13 0.18 2.45 -18.28
CA GLY A 13 0.24 1.22 -17.51
C GLY A 13 -0.16 1.43 -16.05
N GLY A 14 0.24 2.56 -15.46
CA GLY A 14 -0.14 2.94 -14.10
C GLY A 14 -1.64 3.13 -13.92
N VAL A 15 -2.31 3.80 -14.87
CA VAL A 15 -3.78 3.92 -14.86
C VAL A 15 -4.44 2.54 -14.90
N ILE A 16 -4.01 1.69 -15.84
CA ILE A 16 -4.59 0.35 -16.01
C ILE A 16 -4.38 -0.49 -14.75
N LEU A 17 -3.14 -0.56 -14.23
CA LEU A 17 -2.82 -1.36 -13.06
C LEU A 17 -3.50 -0.83 -11.79
N LEU A 18 -3.63 0.49 -11.64
CA LEU A 18 -4.35 1.07 -10.53
C LEU A 18 -5.84 0.71 -10.58
N LEU A 19 -6.48 0.76 -11.76
CA LEU A 19 -7.87 0.33 -11.93
C LEU A 19 -8.05 -1.17 -11.67
N ILE A 20 -7.09 -2.00 -12.10
CA ILE A 20 -7.10 -3.43 -11.78
C ILE A 20 -7.03 -3.64 -10.28
N TYR A 21 -6.11 -2.96 -9.60
CA TYR A 21 -5.91 -3.09 -8.16
C TYR A 21 -7.11 -2.58 -7.35
N LEU A 22 -7.65 -1.39 -7.68
CA LEU A 22 -8.70 -0.73 -6.92
C LEU A 22 -10.11 -1.26 -7.22
N ALA A 23 -10.37 -1.74 -8.43
CA ALA A 23 -11.72 -2.10 -8.88
C ALA A 23 -11.83 -3.55 -9.36
N LEU A 24 -11.02 -3.96 -10.33
CA LEU A 24 -11.18 -5.28 -10.96
C LEU A 24 -10.99 -6.42 -9.95
N ILE A 25 -9.92 -6.38 -9.17
CA ILE A 25 -9.62 -7.46 -8.22
C ILE A 25 -10.66 -7.53 -7.10
N PRO A 26 -11.03 -6.44 -6.42
CA PRO A 26 -12.08 -6.49 -5.39
C PRO A 26 -13.44 -6.94 -5.92
N LEU A 27 -13.83 -6.51 -7.11
CA LEU A 27 -15.15 -6.80 -7.68
C LEU A 27 -15.23 -8.15 -8.40
N CYS A 28 -14.21 -8.52 -9.13
CA CYS A 28 -14.24 -9.64 -10.06
C CYS A 28 -13.13 -10.68 -9.84
N GLY A 29 -12.10 -10.36 -9.06
CA GLY A 29 -10.90 -11.18 -8.93
C GLY A 29 -11.17 -12.61 -8.47
N ALA A 30 -12.12 -12.80 -7.55
CA ALA A 30 -12.52 -14.13 -7.10
C ALA A 30 -13.21 -14.93 -8.22
N ALA A 31 -14.11 -14.30 -8.96
CA ALA A 31 -14.83 -14.94 -10.07
C ALA A 31 -13.87 -15.35 -11.20
N ILE A 32 -12.92 -14.47 -11.56
CA ILE A 32 -11.91 -14.74 -12.61
C ILE A 32 -11.08 -15.96 -12.23
N LEU A 33 -10.55 -16.02 -11.02
CA LEU A 33 -9.71 -17.16 -10.61
C LEU A 33 -10.50 -18.45 -10.41
N ASN A 34 -11.74 -18.39 -9.95
CA ASN A 34 -12.61 -19.56 -9.87
C ASN A 34 -12.93 -20.13 -11.26
N TRP A 35 -13.22 -19.26 -12.22
CA TRP A 35 -13.42 -19.65 -13.61
C TRP A 35 -12.17 -20.31 -14.20
N ALA A 36 -10.99 -19.69 -14.02
CA ALA A 36 -9.72 -20.24 -14.48
C ALA A 36 -9.40 -21.60 -13.82
N GLY A 37 -9.62 -21.73 -12.51
CA GLY A 37 -9.46 -22.99 -11.79
C GLY A 37 -10.41 -24.08 -12.30
N GLY A 38 -11.67 -23.72 -12.58
CA GLY A 38 -12.65 -24.63 -13.16
C GLY A 38 -12.22 -25.19 -14.53
N LEU A 39 -11.59 -24.35 -15.39
CA LEU A 39 -11.03 -24.80 -16.66
C LEU A 39 -9.87 -25.79 -16.48
N LEU A 40 -9.13 -25.69 -15.39
CA LEU A 40 -7.99 -26.54 -15.06
C LEU A 40 -8.36 -27.73 -14.17
N GLY A 41 -9.64 -27.87 -13.80
CA GLY A 41 -10.18 -28.97 -13.00
C GLY A 41 -9.86 -28.92 -11.50
N PHE A 42 -9.55 -27.74 -10.94
CA PHE A 42 -9.32 -27.58 -9.51
C PHE A 42 -10.01 -26.34 -8.92
N SER A 43 -10.27 -26.36 -7.62
CA SER A 43 -10.81 -25.21 -6.88
C SER A 43 -9.70 -24.38 -6.27
N ILE A 44 -9.80 -23.05 -6.39
CA ILE A 44 -8.85 -22.11 -5.82
C ILE A 44 -9.46 -21.50 -4.54
N GLY A 45 -8.90 -21.86 -3.38
CA GLY A 45 -9.35 -21.32 -2.08
C GLY A 45 -9.04 -19.81 -1.92
N PRO A 46 -9.73 -19.12 -0.96
CA PRO A 46 -9.57 -17.67 -0.77
C PRO A 46 -8.12 -17.22 -0.56
N ALA A 47 -7.37 -17.96 0.23
CA ALA A 47 -5.96 -17.72 0.52
C ALA A 47 -5.08 -17.74 -0.75
N LEU A 48 -5.25 -18.80 -1.53
CA LEU A 48 -4.48 -18.97 -2.76
C LEU A 48 -4.86 -17.91 -3.80
N ARG A 49 -6.13 -17.49 -3.87
CA ARG A 49 -6.58 -16.40 -4.76
C ARG A 49 -5.87 -15.09 -4.45
N GLN A 50 -5.81 -14.72 -3.18
CA GLN A 50 -5.13 -13.49 -2.75
C GLN A 50 -3.64 -13.56 -3.08
N THR A 51 -3.00 -14.67 -2.79
CA THR A 51 -1.58 -14.89 -3.11
C THR A 51 -1.31 -14.77 -4.61
N ILE A 52 -2.11 -15.43 -5.46
CA ILE A 52 -1.97 -15.34 -6.91
C ILE A 52 -2.07 -13.90 -7.40
N TRP A 53 -3.06 -13.13 -6.92
CA TRP A 53 -3.20 -11.73 -7.32
C TRP A 53 -2.02 -10.87 -6.90
N PHE A 54 -1.46 -11.05 -5.70
CA PHE A 54 -0.27 -10.32 -5.29
C PHE A 54 0.93 -10.63 -6.18
N TYR A 55 1.16 -11.90 -6.53
CA TYR A 55 2.26 -12.27 -7.43
C TYR A 55 2.07 -11.71 -8.84
N LEU A 56 0.86 -11.80 -9.39
CA LEU A 56 0.56 -11.28 -10.73
C LEU A 56 0.72 -9.76 -10.79
N LEU A 57 0.18 -9.04 -9.79
CA LEU A 57 0.33 -7.59 -9.70
C LEU A 57 1.78 -7.18 -9.50
N PHE A 58 2.52 -7.85 -8.62
CA PHE A 58 3.93 -7.57 -8.42
C PHE A 58 4.72 -7.70 -9.72
N ALA A 59 4.53 -8.80 -10.44
CA ALA A 59 5.20 -9.02 -11.72
C ALA A 59 4.81 -7.95 -12.76
N ALA A 60 3.52 -7.63 -12.87
CA ALA A 60 3.03 -6.60 -13.80
C ALA A 60 3.55 -5.20 -13.44
N VAL A 61 3.51 -4.81 -12.17
CA VAL A 61 4.03 -3.52 -11.69
C VAL A 61 5.53 -3.43 -11.89
N ALA A 62 6.29 -4.48 -11.54
CA ALA A 62 7.73 -4.51 -11.74
C ALA A 62 8.10 -4.41 -13.23
N LEU A 63 7.36 -5.10 -14.11
CA LEU A 63 7.58 -5.05 -15.55
C LEU A 63 7.25 -3.69 -16.14
N VAL A 64 6.11 -3.10 -15.82
CA VAL A 64 5.69 -1.81 -16.35
C VAL A 64 6.59 -0.67 -15.86
N PHE A 65 6.94 -0.68 -14.59
CA PHE A 65 7.71 0.42 -13.95
C PHE A 65 9.21 0.14 -13.84
N HIS A 66 9.77 -0.88 -14.54
CA HIS A 66 11.19 -1.26 -14.40
C HIS A 66 12.16 -0.10 -14.58
N ARG A 67 11.92 0.78 -15.59
CA ARG A 67 12.73 1.96 -15.83
C ARG A 67 12.62 2.98 -14.69
N PHE A 68 11.39 3.31 -14.27
CA PHE A 68 11.14 4.19 -13.13
C PHE A 68 11.84 3.69 -11.85
N LEU A 69 11.72 2.40 -11.55
CA LEU A 69 12.37 1.75 -10.41
C LEU A 69 13.90 1.89 -10.47
N PHE A 70 14.47 1.71 -11.67
CA PHE A 70 15.92 1.88 -11.88
C PHE A 70 16.35 3.33 -11.66
N VAL A 71 15.61 4.31 -12.17
CA VAL A 71 15.89 5.75 -11.96
C VAL A 71 15.84 6.08 -10.46
N CYS A 72 14.81 5.60 -9.76
CA CYS A 72 14.69 5.79 -8.30
C CYS A 72 15.81 5.10 -7.50
N ALA A 73 16.36 3.99 -7.98
CA ALA A 73 17.52 3.35 -7.37
C ALA A 73 18.78 4.23 -7.50
N GLY A 74 18.97 4.86 -8.67
CA GLY A 74 20.03 5.84 -8.86
C GLY A 74 19.90 7.06 -7.93
N THR A 75 18.69 7.57 -7.73
CA THR A 75 18.42 8.65 -6.76
C THR A 75 18.72 8.22 -5.33
N PHE A 76 18.34 6.99 -4.96
CA PHE A 76 18.65 6.43 -3.65
C PHE A 76 20.16 6.38 -3.39
N THR A 77 20.92 5.80 -4.30
CA THR A 77 22.38 5.66 -4.15
C THR A 77 23.10 7.01 -4.20
N GLY A 78 22.66 7.92 -5.06
CA GLY A 78 23.24 9.28 -5.19
C GLY A 78 22.98 10.17 -3.96
N SER A 79 22.01 9.83 -3.10
CA SER A 79 21.67 10.59 -1.90
C SER A 79 21.39 9.69 -0.68
N ALA A 80 22.21 8.65 -0.50
CA ALA A 80 22.00 7.62 0.52
C ALA A 80 21.80 8.18 1.93
N GLY A 81 22.62 9.15 2.36
CA GLY A 81 22.48 9.77 3.68
C GLY A 81 21.10 10.41 3.89
N ARG A 82 20.58 11.16 2.90
CA ARG A 82 19.24 11.74 2.94
C ARG A 82 18.17 10.66 2.94
N SER A 83 18.37 9.61 2.17
CA SER A 83 17.45 8.49 2.05
C SER A 83 17.30 7.76 3.39
N PHE A 84 18.39 7.41 4.05
CA PHE A 84 18.36 6.77 5.37
C PHE A 84 17.79 7.69 6.46
N GLN A 85 18.15 8.97 6.45
CA GLN A 85 17.56 9.96 7.36
C GLN A 85 16.04 10.05 7.16
N THR A 86 15.55 10.07 5.91
CA THR A 86 14.13 10.12 5.60
C THR A 86 13.42 8.86 6.06
N LEU A 87 14.01 7.68 5.85
CA LEU A 87 13.48 6.41 6.32
C LEU A 87 13.33 6.39 7.86
N GLY A 88 14.40 6.71 8.58
CA GLY A 88 14.38 6.77 10.05
C GLY A 88 13.34 7.76 10.58
N THR A 89 13.26 8.95 9.97
CA THR A 89 12.25 9.97 10.33
C THR A 89 10.83 9.47 10.05
N ALA A 90 10.59 8.81 8.91
CA ALA A 90 9.28 8.24 8.57
C ALA A 90 8.82 7.20 9.60
N LEU A 91 9.72 6.31 10.04
CA LEU A 91 9.40 5.30 11.05
C LEU A 91 9.11 5.95 12.42
N ILE A 92 9.90 6.94 12.85
CA ILE A 92 9.66 7.69 14.10
C ILE A 92 8.29 8.36 14.06
N PHE A 93 7.95 9.06 12.97
CA PHE A 93 6.65 9.69 12.84
C PHE A 93 5.51 8.70 12.78
N PHE A 94 5.70 7.57 12.08
CA PHE A 94 4.69 6.52 12.01
C PHE A 94 4.33 6.00 13.41
N TYR A 95 5.30 5.54 14.16
CA TYR A 95 5.06 4.99 15.50
C TYR A 95 4.60 6.06 16.48
N GLY A 96 5.15 7.27 16.43
CA GLY A 96 4.76 8.37 17.30
C GLY A 96 3.31 8.82 17.08
N LEU A 97 2.91 9.03 15.82
CA LEU A 97 1.54 9.45 15.50
C LEU A 97 0.52 8.32 15.74
N ASN A 98 0.87 7.07 15.43
CA ASN A 98 0.00 5.95 15.75
C ASN A 98 -0.22 5.78 17.25
N GLU A 99 0.82 5.92 18.07
CA GLU A 99 0.69 5.87 19.52
C GLU A 99 -0.20 6.99 20.05
N ILE A 100 -0.07 8.20 19.52
CA ILE A 100 -0.95 9.32 19.89
C ILE A 100 -2.40 9.02 19.53
N LEU A 101 -2.65 8.55 18.30
CA LEU A 101 -4.00 8.19 17.86
C LEU A 101 -4.59 7.05 18.69
N PHE A 102 -3.80 6.04 19.00
CA PHE A 102 -4.19 4.93 19.85
C PHE A 102 -4.63 5.43 21.24
N ARG A 103 -3.84 6.29 21.88
CA ARG A 103 -4.18 6.89 23.19
C ARG A 103 -5.41 7.77 23.15
N VAL A 104 -5.54 8.58 22.10
CA VAL A 104 -6.72 9.44 21.92
C VAL A 104 -7.98 8.60 21.71
N THR A 105 -7.91 7.57 20.89
CA THR A 105 -9.01 6.64 20.62
C THR A 105 -9.42 5.90 21.91
N HIS A 106 -8.44 5.43 22.67
CA HIS A 106 -8.69 4.77 23.96
C HIS A 106 -9.35 5.71 24.97
N LEU A 107 -8.88 6.96 25.07
CA LEU A 107 -9.43 7.95 25.98
C LEU A 107 -10.88 8.32 25.63
N LEU A 108 -11.21 8.41 24.33
CA LEU A 108 -12.53 8.84 23.88
C LEU A 108 -13.58 7.73 23.88
N TRP A 109 -13.19 6.47 23.67
CA TRP A 109 -14.12 5.35 23.47
C TRP A 109 -13.91 4.17 24.41
N GLY A 110 -12.88 4.17 25.23
CA GLY A 110 -12.60 3.05 26.14
C GLY A 110 -12.21 1.74 25.45
N HIS A 111 -12.18 1.71 24.12
CA HIS A 111 -11.80 0.56 23.30
C HIS A 111 -10.60 0.92 22.44
N THR A 112 -9.62 0.04 22.41
CA THR A 112 -8.48 0.13 21.51
C THR A 112 -8.74 -0.76 20.32
N VAL A 113 -8.87 -0.18 19.13
CA VAL A 113 -8.74 -0.95 17.90
C VAL A 113 -7.26 -0.96 17.57
N ASN A 114 -6.67 -2.10 17.72
CA ASN A 114 -5.35 -2.33 17.19
C ASN A 114 -5.50 -2.53 15.67
N LEU A 115 -4.90 -1.64 14.87
CA LEU A 115 -4.82 -1.80 13.42
C LEU A 115 -4.23 -3.15 13.01
N ASN A 116 -3.32 -3.65 13.82
CA ASN A 116 -2.71 -4.95 13.60
C ASN A 116 -3.72 -6.09 13.68
N ASP A 117 -4.76 -5.98 14.51
CA ASP A 117 -5.78 -7.04 14.66
C ASP A 117 -6.74 -7.08 13.46
N THR A 118 -6.93 -5.96 12.76
CA THR A 118 -7.75 -5.91 11.55
C THR A 118 -6.95 -6.15 10.27
N ALA A 119 -5.68 -5.82 10.27
CA ALA A 119 -4.73 -6.10 9.19
C ALA A 119 -4.17 -7.51 9.23
N LEU A 120 -4.24 -8.17 10.37
CA LEU A 120 -4.00 -9.61 10.45
C LEU A 120 -5.06 -10.29 9.58
N VAL A 121 -4.70 -10.38 8.33
CA VAL A 121 -5.10 -11.41 7.40
C VAL A 121 -5.58 -12.58 8.20
N SER A 122 -6.71 -13.10 7.84
CA SER A 122 -7.30 -14.24 8.52
C SER A 122 -6.18 -15.16 9.02
N LEU A 123 -6.15 -15.41 10.32
CA LEU A 123 -5.21 -16.34 10.94
C LEU A 123 -5.11 -17.65 10.14
N ASP A 124 -6.16 -17.98 9.39
CA ASP A 124 -6.23 -19.10 8.45
C ASP A 124 -5.20 -19.02 7.32
N LEU A 125 -4.92 -17.85 6.77
CA LEU A 125 -3.88 -17.66 5.74
C LEU A 125 -2.47 -17.84 6.32
N LEU A 126 -2.23 -17.26 7.49
CA LEU A 126 -0.96 -17.40 8.18
C LEU A 126 -0.71 -18.85 8.58
N ASN A 127 -1.73 -19.57 9.03
CA ASN A 127 -1.64 -20.99 9.40
C ASN A 127 -1.47 -21.91 8.18
N ALA A 128 -2.13 -21.60 7.06
CA ALA A 128 -2.08 -22.45 5.86
C ALA A 128 -0.77 -22.31 5.06
N ALA A 129 -0.21 -21.10 4.98
CA ALA A 129 0.99 -20.83 4.18
C ALA A 129 1.79 -19.63 4.76
N PRO A 130 2.41 -19.77 5.94
CA PRO A 130 3.01 -18.65 6.67
C PRO A 130 4.07 -17.90 5.85
N ALA A 131 4.98 -18.61 5.19
CA ALA A 131 6.04 -17.96 4.41
C ALA A 131 5.50 -17.17 3.21
N ALA A 132 4.51 -17.70 2.49
CA ALA A 132 3.88 -17.02 1.36
C ALA A 132 3.08 -15.80 1.81
N THR A 133 2.40 -15.90 2.96
CA THR A 133 1.64 -14.80 3.55
C THR A 133 2.56 -13.67 4.03
N VAL A 134 3.63 -14.00 4.75
CA VAL A 134 4.63 -13.01 5.18
C VAL A 134 5.26 -12.33 3.96
N LEU A 135 5.66 -13.08 2.94
CA LEU A 135 6.21 -12.50 1.71
C LEU A 135 5.20 -11.56 1.04
N ALA A 136 3.94 -11.98 0.94
CA ALA A 136 2.89 -11.15 0.33
C ALA A 136 2.68 -9.85 1.12
N LEU A 137 2.57 -9.90 2.43
CA LEU A 137 2.26 -8.74 3.27
C LEU A 137 3.46 -7.81 3.49
N VAL A 138 4.66 -8.37 3.65
CA VAL A 138 5.85 -7.58 3.98
C VAL A 138 6.57 -7.05 2.73
N VAL A 139 6.48 -7.76 1.61
CA VAL A 139 7.25 -7.39 0.41
C VAL A 139 6.33 -7.01 -0.76
N LEU A 140 5.42 -7.92 -1.17
CA LEU A 140 4.68 -7.72 -2.40
C LEU A 140 3.64 -6.60 -2.28
N ALA A 141 2.85 -6.57 -1.20
CA ALA A 141 1.83 -5.55 -1.00
C ALA A 141 2.45 -4.14 -0.87
N PRO A 142 3.45 -3.89 0.01
CA PRO A 142 4.13 -2.60 0.07
C PRO A 142 4.73 -2.16 -1.27
N PHE A 143 5.34 -3.07 -2.01
CA PHE A 143 5.89 -2.74 -3.32
C PHE A 143 4.81 -2.28 -4.29
N ILE A 144 3.73 -3.07 -4.45
CA ILE A 144 2.62 -2.76 -5.35
C ILE A 144 1.98 -1.42 -4.98
N GLU A 145 1.65 -1.27 -3.71
CA GLU A 145 0.93 -0.09 -3.21
C GLU A 145 1.75 1.18 -3.34
N GLU A 146 3.02 1.15 -2.94
CA GLU A 146 3.86 2.32 -3.02
C GLU A 146 4.17 2.71 -4.47
N VAL A 147 4.45 1.74 -5.36
CA VAL A 147 4.70 2.05 -6.77
C VAL A 147 3.45 2.64 -7.43
N LEU A 148 2.26 2.10 -7.18
CA LEU A 148 1.03 2.60 -7.78
C LEU A 148 0.56 3.92 -7.16
N LEU A 149 0.58 4.05 -5.83
CA LEU A 149 0.05 5.24 -5.17
C LEU A 149 1.07 6.37 -5.10
N ARG A 150 2.36 6.09 -4.81
CA ARG A 150 3.40 7.14 -4.66
C ARG A 150 4.20 7.31 -5.93
N GLY A 151 4.70 6.24 -6.49
CA GLY A 151 5.47 6.30 -7.73
C GLY A 151 4.64 6.89 -8.88
N PHE A 152 3.50 6.26 -9.17
CA PHE A 152 2.63 6.66 -10.27
C PHE A 152 1.72 7.84 -9.89
N LEU A 153 0.71 7.62 -9.04
CA LEU A 153 -0.37 8.59 -8.84
C LEU A 153 0.12 9.89 -8.18
N PHE A 154 0.83 9.80 -7.07
CA PHE A 154 1.42 10.97 -6.41
C PHE A 154 2.43 11.67 -7.32
N GLY A 155 3.34 10.91 -7.94
CA GLY A 155 4.35 11.44 -8.86
C GLY A 155 3.73 12.22 -10.02
N TRP A 156 2.62 11.73 -10.57
CA TRP A 156 1.89 12.41 -11.63
C TRP A 156 1.14 13.64 -11.12
N LEU A 157 0.36 13.52 -10.03
CA LEU A 157 -0.42 14.61 -9.48
C LEU A 157 0.44 15.77 -8.96
N ARG A 158 1.60 15.49 -8.35
CA ARG A 158 2.48 16.53 -7.80
C ARG A 158 3.01 17.52 -8.84
N GLN A 159 3.02 17.14 -10.11
CA GLN A 159 3.39 18.03 -11.21
C GLN A 159 2.38 19.18 -11.40
N HIS A 160 1.10 18.93 -11.05
CA HIS A 160 0.02 19.90 -11.16
C HIS A 160 -0.28 20.55 -9.80
N SER A 161 -0.42 19.75 -8.75
CA SER A 161 -0.69 20.22 -7.40
C SER A 161 -0.13 19.26 -6.36
N ARG A 162 0.84 19.75 -5.58
CA ARG A 162 1.42 18.98 -4.47
C ARG A 162 0.36 18.66 -3.41
N ALA A 163 -0.52 19.61 -3.09
CA ALA A 163 -1.59 19.41 -2.13
C ALA A 163 -2.58 18.34 -2.59
N ALA A 164 -2.97 18.35 -3.87
CA ALA A 164 -3.83 17.33 -4.44
C ALA A 164 -3.16 15.94 -4.41
N ALA A 165 -1.87 15.86 -4.69
CA ALA A 165 -1.14 14.59 -4.62
C ALA A 165 -1.19 13.98 -3.23
N TYR A 166 -0.92 14.76 -2.17
CA TYR A 166 -1.03 14.31 -0.80
C TYR A 166 -2.46 13.87 -0.44
N LEU A 167 -3.43 14.74 -0.72
CA LEU A 167 -4.82 14.51 -0.34
C LEU A 167 -5.39 13.25 -1.02
N VAL A 168 -5.24 13.15 -2.33
CA VAL A 168 -5.81 12.04 -3.11
C VAL A 168 -5.16 10.71 -2.73
N THR A 169 -3.83 10.65 -2.64
CA THR A 169 -3.15 9.38 -2.32
C THR A 169 -3.34 8.95 -0.87
N CYS A 170 -3.48 9.91 0.05
CA CYS A 170 -3.78 9.64 1.45
C CYS A 170 -5.20 9.06 1.61
N ILE A 171 -6.21 9.69 0.98
CA ILE A 171 -7.59 9.21 1.00
C ILE A 171 -7.69 7.82 0.35
N LEU A 172 -7.09 7.63 -0.82
CA LEU A 172 -7.13 6.33 -1.49
C LEU A 172 -6.44 5.24 -0.66
N PHE A 173 -5.33 5.53 -0.01
CA PHE A 173 -4.67 4.57 0.87
C PHE A 173 -5.57 4.19 2.05
N ALA A 174 -6.20 5.15 2.71
CA ALA A 174 -7.14 4.87 3.79
C ALA A 174 -8.34 4.06 3.31
N LEU A 175 -8.93 4.42 2.18
CA LEU A 175 -10.07 3.71 1.59
C LEU A 175 -9.71 2.28 1.21
N LEU A 176 -8.55 2.03 0.61
CA LEU A 176 -8.08 0.68 0.27
C LEU A 176 -8.12 -0.29 1.45
N HIS A 177 -7.79 0.21 2.64
CA HIS A 177 -7.71 -0.61 3.84
C HIS A 177 -9.02 -0.69 4.61
N THR A 178 -9.97 0.22 4.37
CA THR A 178 -11.18 0.34 5.18
C THR A 178 -12.48 0.10 4.41
N TRP A 179 -12.45 0.11 3.07
CA TRP A 179 -13.67 0.06 2.28
C TRP A 179 -14.51 -1.21 2.52
N ALA A 180 -13.86 -2.36 2.73
CA ALA A 180 -14.54 -3.62 3.04
C ALA A 180 -15.31 -3.57 4.37
N MET A 181 -14.89 -2.69 5.29
CA MET A 181 -15.53 -2.49 6.60
C MET A 181 -16.69 -1.49 6.52
N ALA A 182 -16.81 -0.71 5.43
CA ALA A 182 -17.86 0.30 5.26
C ALA A 182 -19.24 -0.30 4.96
N GLY A 183 -19.30 -1.59 4.58
CA GLY A 183 -20.50 -2.24 4.06
C GLY A 183 -21.67 -2.33 5.07
N ASP A 184 -21.38 -2.37 6.36
CA ASP A 184 -22.43 -2.63 7.36
C ASP A 184 -22.88 -1.39 8.15
N HIS A 185 -22.01 -0.43 8.48
CA HIS A 185 -22.40 0.80 9.16
C HIS A 185 -21.33 1.88 9.05
N PHE A 186 -21.66 3.01 8.40
CA PHE A 186 -20.81 4.21 8.42
C PHE A 186 -20.94 4.89 9.79
N THR A 187 -20.07 4.53 10.71
CA THR A 187 -20.05 5.05 12.08
C THR A 187 -18.83 5.95 12.31
N LEU A 188 -18.85 6.72 13.41
CA LEU A 188 -17.68 7.50 13.86
C LEU A 188 -16.45 6.58 14.05
N TYR A 189 -16.66 5.36 14.46
CA TYR A 189 -15.63 4.32 14.57
C TYR A 189 -14.93 4.04 13.23
N TYR A 190 -15.70 3.93 12.13
CA TYR A 190 -15.13 3.78 10.79
C TYR A 190 -14.23 4.96 10.40
N LEU A 191 -14.66 6.20 10.71
CA LEU A 191 -13.84 7.40 10.45
C LEU A 191 -12.52 7.39 11.22
N LEU A 192 -12.52 6.88 12.45
CA LEU A 192 -11.29 6.76 13.24
C LEU A 192 -10.32 5.73 12.65
N ILE A 193 -10.84 4.58 12.21
CA ILE A 193 -10.02 3.58 11.54
C ILE A 193 -9.46 4.17 10.24
N ALA A 194 -10.28 4.84 9.44
CA ALA A 194 -9.83 5.50 8.22
C ALA A 194 -8.74 6.56 8.51
N LEU A 195 -8.87 7.31 9.61
CA LEU A 195 -7.85 8.27 10.04
C LEU A 195 -6.53 7.59 10.43
N GLN A 196 -6.60 6.42 11.09
CA GLN A 196 -5.41 5.64 11.42
C GLN A 196 -4.65 5.18 10.15
N TYR A 197 -5.37 4.79 9.10
CA TYR A 197 -4.75 4.48 7.80
C TYR A 197 -4.32 5.72 7.01
N ALA A 198 -4.93 6.88 7.25
CA ALA A 198 -4.49 8.13 6.65
C ALA A 198 -3.10 8.56 7.14
N VAL A 199 -2.73 8.23 8.39
CA VAL A 199 -1.39 8.53 8.94
C VAL A 199 -0.27 7.88 8.13
N PRO A 200 -0.21 6.55 7.94
CA PRO A 200 0.78 5.93 7.05
C PRO A 200 0.66 6.46 5.62
N GLY A 201 -0.57 6.69 5.14
CA GLY A 201 -0.81 7.32 3.84
C GLY A 201 -0.05 8.62 3.64
N LEU A 202 -0.10 9.50 4.62
CA LEU A 202 0.58 10.79 4.63
C LEU A 202 2.11 10.63 4.77
N ILE A 203 2.56 9.78 5.68
CA ILE A 203 3.98 9.59 5.98
C ILE A 203 4.72 8.99 4.79
N PHE A 204 4.16 7.99 4.13
CA PHE A 204 4.78 7.36 2.96
C PHE A 204 4.81 8.32 1.76
N ALA A 205 3.75 9.14 1.57
CA ALA A 205 3.76 10.21 0.57
C ALA A 205 4.85 11.26 0.86
N TRP A 206 5.00 11.66 2.14
CA TRP A 206 6.07 12.56 2.55
C TRP A 206 7.46 11.95 2.36
N ALA A 207 7.63 10.67 2.67
CA ALA A 207 8.90 9.98 2.51
C ALA A 207 9.33 9.93 1.04
N TYR A 208 8.39 9.66 0.12
CA TYR A 208 8.63 9.72 -1.32
C TYR A 208 8.97 11.14 -1.77
N ASP A 209 8.16 12.13 -1.40
CA ASP A 209 8.33 13.52 -1.83
C ASP A 209 9.66 14.12 -1.33
N ARG A 210 10.12 13.71 -0.15
CA ARG A 210 11.39 14.18 0.41
C ARG A 210 12.61 13.49 -0.18
N SER A 211 12.56 12.19 -0.37
CA SER A 211 13.70 11.40 -0.87
C SER A 211 13.82 11.39 -2.38
N ASP A 212 12.72 11.64 -3.09
CA ASP A 212 12.57 11.46 -4.54
C ASP A 212 12.92 10.03 -5.02
N SER A 213 12.82 9.06 -4.11
CA SER A 213 13.06 7.64 -4.36
C SER A 213 11.93 6.79 -3.80
N ILE A 214 11.33 5.96 -4.68
CA ILE A 214 10.24 5.06 -4.29
C ILE A 214 10.69 3.97 -3.31
N TRP A 215 11.97 3.67 -3.27
CA TRP A 215 12.53 2.64 -2.38
C TRP A 215 12.41 3.01 -0.90
N ILE A 216 12.31 4.30 -0.57
CA ILE A 216 12.18 4.75 0.82
C ILE A 216 10.78 4.47 1.39
N PRO A 217 9.67 4.88 0.77
CA PRO A 217 8.35 4.49 1.28
C PRO A 217 8.11 2.98 1.19
N ILE A 218 8.63 2.26 0.18
CA ILE A 218 8.57 0.79 0.15
C ILE A 218 9.26 0.19 1.38
N ALA A 219 10.48 0.63 1.70
CA ALA A 219 11.22 0.13 2.86
C ALA A 219 10.53 0.49 4.19
N ALA A 220 9.98 1.71 4.31
CA ALA A 220 9.24 2.12 5.50
C ALA A 220 7.98 1.28 5.69
N HIS A 221 7.20 1.10 4.64
CA HIS A 221 5.97 0.30 4.65
C HIS A 221 6.26 -1.17 4.97
N ALA A 222 7.27 -1.74 4.30
CA ALA A 222 7.71 -3.12 4.57
C ALA A 222 8.18 -3.31 6.02
N ALA A 223 8.92 -2.34 6.58
CA ALA A 223 9.36 -2.40 7.97
C ALA A 223 8.18 -2.34 8.95
N VAL A 224 7.19 -1.48 8.69
CA VAL A 224 5.96 -1.39 9.49
C VAL A 224 5.20 -2.72 9.46
N ASN A 225 4.99 -3.30 8.28
CA ASN A 225 4.30 -4.58 8.14
C ASN A 225 5.08 -5.74 8.77
N ALA A 226 6.42 -5.75 8.64
CA ALA A 226 7.24 -6.79 9.24
C ALA A 226 7.21 -6.80 10.78
N LEU A 227 6.99 -5.65 11.40
CA LEU A 227 6.85 -5.53 12.86
C LEU A 227 5.42 -5.80 13.35
N ALA A 228 4.46 -5.87 12.44
CA ALA A 228 3.06 -6.18 12.73
C ALA A 228 2.71 -7.68 12.57
N VAL A 229 3.53 -8.44 11.86
CA VAL A 229 3.38 -9.89 11.59
C VAL A 229 4.26 -10.69 12.55
#